data_15073d48c6df0ab4f107ee8a4ebe9829
#
_entry.id   15073d48c6df0ab4f107ee8a4ebe9829
#
_cell.length_a   1.000
_cell.length_b   1.000
_cell.length_c   1.000
_cell.angle_alpha   90.00
_cell.angle_beta   90.00
_cell.angle_gamma   90.00
#
_symmetry.space_group_name_H-M   'P 1'
#
loop_
_entity.id
_entity.type
_entity.pdbx_description
1 polymer ?
#
loop_
_entity_poly.entity_id
_entity_poly.type
_entity_poly.pdbx_seq_one_letter_code
_entity_poly.pdbx_strand_id
1 'polypeptide(L)'
;MNRYFFLFSFFFLFLSFQNSISLFATNLDSTAINLSENNDKLINENTEYLETNKVKIITNRLQQLNNISSINYSYNKTVQSFIDAYLIKNKQLISRMLSLSNYYFPIFEQTLDKYDLPLELKYLSIVESALNPNARSKSGARGLWQFMYPTGKQYGLEVNSYIDERNDPFKSTEAACQYFVKLYD
;
A
#
# COMPACT_ATOMS: atom_id res chain seq x y z
N MET A 1 -9.12 -15.16 4.78
CA MET A 1 -7.93 -15.24 3.95
C MET A 1 -7.97 -14.36 2.69
N ASN A 2 -9.06 -14.28 1.92
CA ASN A 2 -9.11 -13.52 0.65
C ASN A 2 -9.13 -11.98 0.73
N ARG A 3 -9.44 -11.37 1.88
CA ARG A 3 -9.62 -9.91 2.02
C ARG A 3 -8.29 -9.14 2.10
N TYR A 4 -7.30 -9.73 2.76
CA TYR A 4 -5.96 -9.14 2.94
C TYR A 4 -5.07 -9.36 1.71
N PHE A 5 -5.23 -10.46 1.01
CA PHE A 5 -4.51 -10.76 -0.22
C PHE A 5 -4.77 -9.73 -1.34
N PHE A 6 -6.02 -9.23 -1.43
CA PHE A 6 -6.41 -8.20 -2.39
C PHE A 6 -5.80 -6.81 -2.08
N LEU A 7 -5.69 -6.47 -0.80
CA LEU A 7 -5.09 -5.20 -0.35
C LEU A 7 -3.57 -5.22 -0.53
N PHE A 8 -2.96 -6.38 -0.42
CA PHE A 8 -1.52 -6.59 -0.56
C PHE A 8 -1.01 -6.37 -2.00
N SER A 9 -1.71 -6.87 -2.97
CA SER A 9 -1.42 -6.69 -4.41
C SER A 9 -1.39 -5.22 -4.83
N PHE A 10 -2.12 -4.39 -4.09
CA PHE A 10 -2.34 -2.99 -4.43
C PHE A 10 -1.17 -2.06 -4.08
N PHE A 11 -0.50 -2.33 -2.98
CA PHE A 11 0.51 -1.40 -2.46
C PHE A 11 1.86 -1.50 -3.16
N PHE A 12 2.20 -2.65 -3.69
CA PHE A 12 3.45 -2.84 -4.45
C PHE A 12 3.50 -2.01 -5.76
N LEU A 13 2.34 -1.77 -6.35
CA LEU A 13 2.18 -0.85 -7.50
C LEU A 13 2.66 0.57 -7.19
N PHE A 14 2.63 0.94 -5.93
CA PHE A 14 2.88 2.31 -5.51
C PHE A 14 4.37 2.69 -5.53
N LEU A 15 5.26 1.79 -5.16
CA LEU A 15 6.71 2.09 -5.07
C LEU A 15 7.41 2.18 -6.43
N SER A 16 6.94 1.46 -7.44
CA SER A 16 7.47 1.62 -8.81
C SER A 16 7.01 2.94 -9.47
N PHE A 17 6.08 3.65 -8.83
CA PHE A 17 5.48 4.89 -9.34
C PHE A 17 6.28 6.16 -9.03
N GLN A 18 7.27 6.12 -8.12
CA GLN A 18 8.00 7.32 -7.70
C GLN A 18 8.73 8.04 -8.85
N ASN A 19 9.21 7.30 -9.84
CA ASN A 19 9.96 7.90 -10.96
C ASN A 19 9.09 8.48 -12.08
N SER A 20 7.77 8.37 -12.01
CA SER A 20 6.87 8.80 -13.10
C SER A 20 5.85 9.88 -12.69
N ILE A 21 5.78 10.25 -11.41
CA ILE A 21 4.85 11.31 -10.94
C ILE A 21 5.26 12.68 -11.47
N SER A 22 6.57 12.94 -11.64
CA SER A 22 7.05 14.23 -12.17
C SER A 22 6.69 14.44 -13.63
N LEU A 23 6.59 13.39 -14.45
CA LEU A 23 6.23 13.50 -15.87
C LEU A 23 4.71 13.63 -16.11
N PHE A 24 3.87 13.19 -15.19
CA PHE A 24 2.42 13.22 -15.36
C PHE A 24 1.79 14.54 -14.92
N ALA A 25 2.42 15.24 -13.96
CA ALA A 25 1.92 16.52 -13.44
C ALA A 25 2.15 17.70 -14.41
N THR A 26 3.12 17.59 -15.32
CA THR A 26 3.47 18.67 -16.25
C THR A 26 2.61 18.73 -17.52
N ASN A 27 1.82 17.70 -17.83
CA ASN A 27 1.02 17.65 -19.06
C ASN A 27 -0.48 17.94 -18.87
N LEU A 28 -0.92 18.34 -17.66
CA LEU A 28 -2.34 18.54 -17.36
C LEU A 28 -2.78 20.02 -17.37
N ASP A 29 -1.88 20.96 -17.64
CA ASP A 29 -2.15 22.37 -17.36
C ASP A 29 -2.32 23.28 -18.60
N SER A 30 -2.50 22.75 -19.81
CA SER A 30 -2.63 23.63 -20.95
C SER A 30 -3.57 23.14 -22.05
N THR A 31 -4.89 22.98 -21.75
CA THR A 31 -5.93 23.16 -22.79
C THR A 31 -7.31 23.19 -22.13
N ALA A 32 -7.62 24.30 -21.50
CA ALA A 32 -9.02 24.74 -21.36
C ALA A 32 -9.20 25.89 -22.33
N ILE A 33 -10.10 25.77 -23.32
CA ILE A 33 -10.98 26.81 -23.82
C ILE A 33 -11.72 26.33 -25.09
N ASN A 34 -13.07 26.36 -24.97
CA ASN A 34 -14.13 26.56 -25.96
C ASN A 34 -14.39 25.55 -27.07
N LEU A 35 -15.58 24.96 -27.06
CA LEU A 35 -16.66 25.09 -28.07
C LEU A 35 -17.76 24.04 -27.85
N SER A 36 -19.03 24.46 -27.99
CA SER A 36 -20.26 23.72 -27.73
C SER A 36 -20.65 22.72 -28.84
N GLU A 37 -21.40 21.69 -28.48
CA GLU A 37 -22.16 20.71 -29.29
C GLU A 37 -21.41 19.66 -30.14
N ASN A 38 -20.28 19.95 -30.77
CA ASN A 38 -19.39 18.93 -31.33
C ASN A 38 -18.40 18.35 -30.30
N ASN A 39 -18.41 18.92 -29.10
CA ASN A 39 -17.43 18.59 -28.05
C ASN A 39 -17.75 17.31 -27.30
N ASP A 40 -19.02 16.93 -27.15
CA ASP A 40 -19.36 15.76 -26.33
C ASP A 40 -18.83 14.46 -26.94
N LYS A 41 -18.83 14.33 -28.26
CA LYS A 41 -18.25 13.19 -28.93
C LYS A 41 -16.74 13.18 -28.88
N LEU A 42 -16.10 14.32 -29.09
CA LEU A 42 -14.62 14.46 -28.94
C LEU A 42 -14.16 14.31 -27.49
N ILE A 43 -14.95 14.80 -26.53
CA ILE A 43 -14.67 14.62 -25.10
C ILE A 43 -14.79 13.15 -24.73
N ASN A 44 -15.81 12.45 -25.19
CA ASN A 44 -16.00 11.03 -24.93
C ASN A 44 -14.89 10.17 -25.56
N GLU A 45 -14.53 10.41 -26.83
CA GLU A 45 -13.42 9.72 -27.50
C GLU A 45 -12.07 9.99 -26.81
N ASN A 46 -11.80 11.24 -26.41
CA ASN A 46 -10.60 11.59 -25.66
C ASN A 46 -10.57 10.96 -24.26
N THR A 47 -11.72 10.90 -23.58
CA THR A 47 -11.84 10.30 -22.25
C THR A 47 -11.63 8.79 -22.34
N GLU A 48 -12.21 8.12 -23.32
CA GLU A 48 -12.02 6.69 -23.56
C GLU A 48 -10.56 6.37 -23.94
N TYR A 49 -9.93 7.18 -24.76
CA TYR A 49 -8.50 7.06 -25.08
C TYR A 49 -7.60 7.23 -23.86
N LEU A 50 -7.88 8.21 -22.99
CA LEU A 50 -7.13 8.45 -21.76
C LEU A 50 -7.28 7.27 -20.76
N GLU A 51 -8.50 6.78 -20.58
CA GLU A 51 -8.75 5.61 -19.71
C GLU A 51 -8.08 4.34 -20.26
N THR A 52 -8.15 4.11 -21.57
CA THR A 52 -7.49 2.96 -22.21
C THR A 52 -5.97 3.02 -22.02
N ASN A 53 -5.36 4.18 -22.23
CA ASN A 53 -3.94 4.36 -21.99
C ASN A 53 -3.55 4.16 -20.52
N LYS A 54 -4.35 4.65 -19.59
CA LYS A 54 -4.16 4.45 -18.15
C LYS A 54 -4.18 2.97 -17.78
N VAL A 55 -5.17 2.23 -18.26
CA VAL A 55 -5.27 0.78 -18.08
C VAL A 55 -4.04 0.06 -18.62
N LYS A 56 -3.60 0.41 -19.83
CA LYS A 56 -2.42 -0.18 -20.46
C LYS A 56 -1.15 0.07 -19.64
N ILE A 57 -0.95 1.29 -19.14
CA ILE A 57 0.20 1.65 -18.31
C ILE A 57 0.18 0.82 -17.01
N ILE A 58 -0.96 0.71 -16.34
CA ILE A 58 -1.08 -0.04 -15.09
C ILE A 58 -0.83 -1.53 -15.34
N THR A 59 -1.45 -2.10 -16.39
CA THR A 59 -1.26 -3.51 -16.75
C THR A 59 0.21 -3.84 -17.03
N ASN A 60 0.89 -3.01 -17.80
CA ASN A 60 2.33 -3.20 -18.07
C ASN A 60 3.17 -3.16 -16.79
N ARG A 61 2.83 -2.28 -15.85
CA ARG A 61 3.55 -2.22 -14.56
C ARG A 61 3.29 -3.43 -13.69
N LEU A 62 2.05 -3.93 -13.66
CA LEU A 62 1.74 -5.17 -12.96
C LEU A 62 2.51 -6.34 -13.55
N GLN A 63 2.64 -6.43 -14.87
CA GLN A 63 3.46 -7.44 -15.52
C GLN A 63 4.95 -7.33 -15.14
N GLN A 64 5.50 -6.10 -15.09
CA GLN A 64 6.88 -5.90 -14.63
C GLN A 64 7.08 -6.34 -13.18
N LEU A 65 6.10 -6.05 -12.30
CA LEU A 65 6.12 -6.52 -10.91
C LEU A 65 6.06 -8.04 -10.80
N ASN A 66 5.26 -8.70 -11.62
CA ASN A 66 5.17 -10.17 -11.65
C ASN A 66 6.50 -10.85 -12.02
N ASN A 67 7.39 -10.14 -12.73
CA ASN A 67 8.70 -10.68 -13.09
C ASN A 67 9.72 -10.66 -11.92
N ILE A 68 9.47 -9.86 -10.88
CA ILE A 68 10.40 -9.67 -9.75
C ILE A 68 9.80 -10.03 -8.40
N SER A 69 8.50 -10.33 -8.34
CA SER A 69 7.77 -10.68 -7.12
C SER A 69 7.34 -12.13 -7.13
N SER A 70 7.32 -12.75 -5.96
CA SER A 70 6.71 -14.08 -5.75
C SER A 70 5.18 -14.06 -5.81
N ILE A 71 4.57 -12.86 -5.84
CA ILE A 71 3.12 -12.64 -5.85
C ILE A 71 2.65 -12.28 -7.26
N ASN A 72 1.58 -12.93 -7.73
CA ASN A 72 0.97 -12.60 -9.02
C ASN A 72 -0.05 -11.47 -8.90
N TYR A 73 0.19 -10.38 -9.62
CA TYR A 73 -0.68 -9.21 -9.68
C TYR A 73 -1.50 -9.21 -10.98
N SER A 74 -2.78 -8.94 -10.87
CA SER A 74 -3.68 -8.80 -12.02
C SER A 74 -4.45 -7.50 -11.96
N TYR A 75 -4.66 -6.88 -13.14
CA TYR A 75 -5.51 -5.70 -13.27
C TYR A 75 -6.99 -6.08 -13.20
N ASN A 76 -7.75 -5.31 -12.45
CA ASN A 76 -9.21 -5.30 -12.49
C ASN A 76 -9.74 -3.92 -12.05
N LYS A 77 -11.05 -3.67 -12.24
CA LYS A 77 -11.70 -2.39 -11.88
C LYS A 77 -11.59 -2.06 -10.38
N THR A 78 -11.56 -3.06 -9.51
CA THR A 78 -11.38 -2.87 -8.07
C THR A 78 -9.98 -2.36 -7.78
N VAL A 79 -8.94 -2.96 -8.36
CA VAL A 79 -7.55 -2.49 -8.27
C VAL A 79 -7.46 -1.05 -8.77
N GLN A 80 -8.09 -0.72 -9.92
CA GLN A 80 -8.12 0.64 -10.45
C GLN A 80 -8.73 1.63 -9.45
N SER A 81 -9.86 1.29 -8.84
CA SER A 81 -10.55 2.19 -7.89
C SER A 81 -9.69 2.49 -6.66
N PHE A 82 -8.92 1.53 -6.18
CA PHE A 82 -7.96 1.74 -5.10
C PHE A 82 -6.78 2.62 -5.55
N ILE A 83 -6.23 2.38 -6.75
CA ILE A 83 -5.17 3.23 -7.32
C ILE A 83 -5.63 4.69 -7.33
N ASP A 84 -6.83 4.94 -7.84
CA ASP A 84 -7.39 6.29 -7.92
C ASP A 84 -7.66 6.89 -6.53
N ALA A 85 -8.16 6.09 -5.60
CA ALA A 85 -8.41 6.54 -4.24
C ALA A 85 -7.11 6.99 -3.55
N TYR A 86 -6.02 6.28 -3.73
CA TYR A 86 -4.74 6.64 -3.13
C TYR A 86 -4.04 7.77 -3.91
N LEU A 87 -3.86 7.65 -5.22
CA LEU A 87 -3.05 8.60 -6.00
C LEU A 87 -3.75 9.94 -6.22
N ILE A 88 -5.08 9.95 -6.31
CA ILE A 88 -5.83 11.16 -6.61
C ILE A 88 -6.42 11.78 -5.34
N LYS A 89 -7.14 10.97 -4.54
CA LYS A 89 -7.92 11.49 -3.40
C LYS A 89 -7.08 11.71 -2.14
N ASN A 90 -6.03 10.91 -1.93
CA ASN A 90 -5.26 10.88 -0.67
C ASN A 90 -3.77 11.21 -0.84
N LYS A 91 -3.43 12.16 -1.72
CA LYS A 91 -2.03 12.53 -2.03
C LYS A 91 -1.17 12.85 -0.79
N GLN A 92 -1.73 13.57 0.19
CA GLN A 92 -1.01 13.90 1.42
C GLN A 92 -0.70 12.67 2.27
N LEU A 93 -1.66 11.74 2.39
CA LEU A 93 -1.46 10.49 3.11
C LEU A 93 -0.34 9.67 2.45
N ILE A 94 -0.36 9.57 1.13
CA ILE A 94 0.67 8.90 0.36
C ILE A 94 2.05 9.51 0.56
N SER A 95 2.18 10.83 0.44
CA SER A 95 3.45 11.53 0.67
C SER A 95 4.00 11.24 2.06
N ARG A 96 3.14 11.26 3.08
CA ARG A 96 3.51 10.89 4.44
C ARG A 96 3.98 9.43 4.55
N MET A 97 3.24 8.48 3.98
CA MET A 97 3.61 7.06 4.01
C MET A 97 4.93 6.79 3.30
N LEU A 98 5.19 7.47 2.17
CA LEU A 98 6.48 7.40 1.47
C LEU A 98 7.64 7.90 2.33
N SER A 99 7.45 9.00 3.03
CA SER A 99 8.48 9.50 3.95
C SER A 99 8.73 8.53 5.11
N LEU A 100 7.67 7.96 5.69
CA LEU A 100 7.77 7.01 6.79
C LEU A 100 8.34 5.65 6.34
N SER A 101 8.08 5.24 5.10
CA SER A 101 8.60 3.97 4.58
C SER A 101 10.13 3.95 4.53
N ASN A 102 10.78 5.08 4.26
CA ASN A 102 12.25 5.18 4.29
C ASN A 102 12.83 4.83 5.67
N TYR A 103 12.07 5.04 6.73
CA TYR A 103 12.50 4.71 8.10
C TYR A 103 12.08 3.29 8.52
N TYR A 104 10.81 2.91 8.28
CA TYR A 104 10.29 1.64 8.78
C TYR A 104 10.62 0.43 7.90
N PHE A 105 10.68 0.59 6.59
CA PHE A 105 10.90 -0.55 5.70
C PHE A 105 12.22 -1.27 5.90
N PRO A 106 13.36 -0.59 6.14
CA PRO A 106 14.60 -1.30 6.47
C PRO A 106 14.47 -2.19 7.72
N ILE A 107 13.73 -1.76 8.74
CA ILE A 107 13.47 -2.54 9.95
C ILE A 107 12.64 -3.80 9.61
N PHE A 108 11.58 -3.60 8.81
CA PHE A 108 10.71 -4.70 8.42
C PHE A 108 11.43 -5.72 7.52
N GLU A 109 12.14 -5.24 6.51
CA GLU A 109 12.89 -6.07 5.56
C GLU A 109 13.94 -6.93 6.28
N GLN A 110 14.72 -6.33 7.17
CA GLN A 110 15.70 -7.07 7.97
C GLN A 110 15.06 -8.18 8.82
N THR A 111 13.90 -7.90 9.41
CA THR A 111 13.22 -8.89 10.25
C THR A 111 12.53 -9.95 9.41
N LEU A 112 11.87 -9.58 8.30
CA LEU A 112 11.24 -10.53 7.38
C LEU A 112 12.27 -11.51 6.79
N ASP A 113 13.43 -10.99 6.36
CA ASP A 113 14.54 -11.79 5.83
C ASP A 113 15.05 -12.80 6.88
N LYS A 114 15.21 -12.38 8.13
CA LYS A 114 15.59 -13.25 9.25
C LYS A 114 14.65 -14.46 9.43
N TYR A 115 13.36 -14.29 9.10
CA TYR A 115 12.32 -15.32 9.20
C TYR A 115 12.01 -16.03 7.88
N ASP A 116 12.82 -15.78 6.84
CA ASP A 116 12.65 -16.37 5.49
C ASP A 116 11.25 -16.06 4.90
N LEU A 117 10.74 -14.87 5.19
CA LEU A 117 9.41 -14.40 4.78
C LEU A 117 9.49 -13.48 3.57
N PRO A 118 8.48 -13.47 2.67
CA PRO A 118 8.41 -12.53 1.56
C PRO A 118 8.50 -11.08 2.03
N LEU A 119 9.41 -10.29 1.43
CA LEU A 119 9.62 -8.89 1.81
C LEU A 119 8.39 -8.00 1.52
N GLU A 120 7.50 -8.47 0.67
CA GLU A 120 6.22 -7.82 0.37
C GLU A 120 5.30 -7.72 1.59
N LEU A 121 5.49 -8.57 2.61
CA LEU A 121 4.72 -8.52 3.86
C LEU A 121 4.87 -7.17 4.60
N LYS A 122 5.94 -6.42 4.36
CA LYS A 122 6.11 -5.05 4.89
C LYS A 122 4.94 -4.11 4.55
N TYR A 123 4.29 -4.33 3.41
CA TYR A 123 3.17 -3.48 2.97
C TYR A 123 1.88 -3.68 3.77
N LEU A 124 1.77 -4.75 4.56
CA LEU A 124 0.62 -4.93 5.47
C LEU A 124 0.54 -3.79 6.50
N SER A 125 1.69 -3.33 7.00
CA SER A 125 1.74 -2.23 7.97
C SER A 125 1.16 -0.91 7.43
N ILE A 126 1.20 -0.71 6.11
CA ILE A 126 0.56 0.44 5.47
C ILE A 126 -0.95 0.31 5.51
N VAL A 127 -1.47 -0.88 5.17
CA VAL A 127 -2.91 -1.17 5.20
C VAL A 127 -3.46 -1.09 6.62
N GLU A 128 -2.69 -1.59 7.59
CA GLU A 128 -3.11 -1.66 8.99
C GLU A 128 -3.07 -0.30 9.70
N SER A 129 -2.04 0.50 9.46
CA SER A 129 -1.80 1.71 10.24
C SER A 129 -1.39 2.95 9.45
N ALA A 130 -1.23 2.86 8.13
CA ALA A 130 -0.58 3.88 7.31
C ALA A 130 0.82 4.25 7.85
N LEU A 131 1.56 3.25 8.36
CA LEU A 131 2.88 3.39 9.02
C LEU A 131 2.85 4.27 10.28
N ASN A 132 1.72 4.33 10.98
CA ASN A 132 1.62 5.06 12.24
C ASN A 132 1.86 4.10 13.43
N PRO A 133 2.99 4.21 14.17
CA PRO A 133 3.29 3.32 15.30
C PRO A 133 2.33 3.52 16.47
N ASN A 134 1.65 4.66 16.54
CA ASN A 134 0.67 4.98 17.59
C ASN A 134 -0.78 4.78 17.13
N ALA A 135 -1.01 4.11 15.99
CA ALA A 135 -2.35 3.84 15.53
C ALA A 135 -3.15 3.02 16.55
N ARG A 136 -4.42 3.40 16.72
CA ARG A 136 -5.36 2.68 17.59
C ARG A 136 -6.70 2.54 16.90
N SER A 137 -7.17 1.31 16.75
CA SER A 137 -8.50 1.03 16.23
C SER A 137 -9.58 1.18 17.31
N LYS A 138 -10.84 1.27 16.89
CA LYS A 138 -12.00 1.26 17.80
C LYS A 138 -12.10 -0.04 18.61
N SER A 139 -11.65 -1.15 18.05
CA SER A 139 -11.62 -2.47 18.70
C SER A 139 -10.40 -2.69 19.60
N GLY A 140 -9.47 -1.72 19.70
CA GLY A 140 -8.31 -1.77 20.58
C GLY A 140 -7.05 -2.39 19.97
N ALA A 141 -7.02 -2.64 18.66
CA ALA A 141 -5.78 -2.96 17.97
C ALA A 141 -4.82 -1.77 17.99
N ARG A 142 -3.50 -2.03 18.07
CA ARG A 142 -2.47 -0.99 18.19
C ARG A 142 -1.24 -1.25 17.35
N GLY A 143 -0.56 -0.14 17.04
CA GLY A 143 0.77 -0.11 16.44
C GLY A 143 0.78 -0.30 14.92
N LEU A 144 1.97 -0.45 14.38
CA LEU A 144 2.23 -0.60 12.95
C LEU A 144 1.49 -1.81 12.34
N TRP A 145 1.39 -2.90 13.10
CA TRP A 145 0.83 -4.20 12.69
C TRP A 145 -0.58 -4.44 13.26
N GLN A 146 -1.17 -3.45 13.94
CA GLN A 146 -2.51 -3.50 14.52
C GLN A 146 -2.78 -4.75 15.35
N PHE A 147 -1.84 -5.11 16.24
CA PHE A 147 -2.03 -6.22 17.16
C PHE A 147 -3.17 -5.96 18.14
N MET A 148 -4.08 -6.94 18.23
CA MET A 148 -5.02 -7.02 19.35
C MET A 148 -4.25 -7.39 20.63
N TYR A 149 -4.77 -6.97 21.80
CA TYR A 149 -4.12 -7.24 23.08
C TYR A 149 -3.80 -8.74 23.30
N PRO A 150 -4.75 -9.67 23.13
CA PRO A 150 -4.49 -11.10 23.34
C PRO A 150 -3.42 -11.63 22.39
N THR A 151 -3.49 -11.24 21.12
CA THR A 151 -2.54 -11.69 20.09
C THR A 151 -1.14 -11.13 20.37
N GLY A 152 -1.02 -9.85 20.73
CA GLY A 152 0.27 -9.26 21.11
C GLY A 152 0.93 -10.01 22.28
N LYS A 153 0.16 -10.33 23.32
CA LYS A 153 0.63 -11.14 24.46
C LYS A 153 1.06 -12.54 24.05
N GLN A 154 0.32 -13.19 23.15
CA GLN A 154 0.65 -14.53 22.66
C GLN A 154 2.01 -14.56 21.94
N TYR A 155 2.38 -13.47 21.26
CA TYR A 155 3.68 -13.33 20.57
C TYR A 155 4.70 -12.52 21.37
N GLY A 156 4.58 -12.50 22.71
CA GLY A 156 5.60 -12.02 23.64
C GLY A 156 5.66 -10.50 23.84
N LEU A 157 4.69 -9.74 23.29
CA LEU A 157 4.65 -8.30 23.51
C LEU A 157 4.20 -7.97 24.93
N GLU A 158 4.97 -7.15 25.63
CA GLU A 158 4.60 -6.64 26.94
C GLU A 158 3.56 -5.52 26.79
N VAL A 159 2.44 -5.68 27.49
CA VAL A 159 1.38 -4.67 27.56
C VAL A 159 0.91 -4.56 29.00
N ASN A 160 1.16 -3.42 29.61
CA ASN A 160 0.75 -3.09 30.97
C ASN A 160 0.36 -1.61 31.07
N SER A 161 0.20 -1.06 32.28
CA SER A 161 -0.18 0.33 32.49
C SER A 161 0.88 1.36 32.08
N TYR A 162 2.15 0.94 31.91
CA TYR A 162 3.28 1.81 31.62
C TYR A 162 3.83 1.62 30.21
N ILE A 163 3.74 0.38 29.69
CA ILE A 163 4.36 -0.03 28.43
C ILE A 163 3.32 -0.72 27.56
N ASP A 164 3.34 -0.40 26.26
CA ASP A 164 2.58 -1.11 25.24
C ASP A 164 3.49 -1.37 24.02
N GLU A 165 4.15 -2.53 24.02
CA GLU A 165 5.12 -2.91 22.99
C GLU A 165 4.51 -3.18 21.62
N ARG A 166 3.18 -3.18 21.50
CA ARG A 166 2.51 -3.19 20.20
C ARG A 166 2.81 -1.91 19.39
N ASN A 167 3.21 -0.84 20.10
CA ASN A 167 3.62 0.43 19.49
C ASN A 167 5.13 0.49 19.20
N ASP A 168 5.92 -0.44 19.71
CA ASP A 168 7.37 -0.53 19.44
C ASP A 168 7.61 -1.08 18.03
N PRO A 169 8.31 -0.37 17.14
CA PRO A 169 8.51 -0.81 15.75
C PRO A 169 9.30 -2.11 15.63
N PHE A 170 10.31 -2.32 16.49
CA PHE A 170 11.17 -3.50 16.43
C PHE A 170 10.47 -4.73 17.01
N LYS A 171 9.95 -4.60 18.23
CA LYS A 171 9.30 -5.71 18.95
C LYS A 171 8.01 -6.16 18.24
N SER A 172 7.21 -5.20 17.80
CA SER A 172 5.98 -5.54 17.09
C SER A 172 6.24 -6.15 15.71
N THR A 173 7.34 -5.78 15.03
CA THR A 173 7.74 -6.43 13.76
C THR A 173 8.21 -7.85 13.99
N GLU A 174 9.02 -8.10 15.03
CA GLU A 174 9.43 -9.45 15.41
C GLU A 174 8.22 -10.34 15.71
N ALA A 175 7.27 -9.85 16.51
CA ALA A 175 6.02 -10.54 16.79
C ALA A 175 5.17 -10.80 15.53
N ALA A 176 5.14 -9.85 14.59
CA ALA A 176 4.43 -10.00 13.33
C ALA A 176 5.05 -11.10 12.46
N CYS A 177 6.37 -11.16 12.37
CA CYS A 177 7.06 -12.22 11.61
C CYS A 177 6.77 -13.60 12.21
N GLN A 178 6.83 -13.76 13.54
CA GLN A 178 6.46 -15.01 14.21
C GLN A 178 5.00 -15.41 13.94
N TYR A 179 4.10 -14.45 13.91
CA TYR A 179 2.70 -14.68 13.55
C TYR A 179 2.55 -15.13 12.10
N PHE A 180 3.28 -14.51 11.17
CA PHE A 180 3.24 -14.88 9.75
C PHE A 180 3.79 -16.28 9.50
N VAL A 181 4.93 -16.65 10.11
CA VAL A 181 5.44 -18.01 10.03
C VAL A 181 4.37 -19.03 10.42
N LYS A 182 3.69 -18.82 11.55
CA LYS A 182 2.62 -19.71 12.00
C LYS A 182 1.40 -19.78 11.09
N LEU A 183 1.18 -18.77 10.24
CA LEU A 183 0.09 -18.77 9.27
C LEU A 183 0.46 -19.50 7.98
N TYR A 184 1.77 -19.65 7.70
CA TYR A 184 2.28 -20.36 6.52
C TYR A 184 2.41 -21.86 6.76
N ASP A 185 2.61 -22.30 8.03
CA ASP A 185 2.60 -23.69 8.46
C ASP A 185 1.16 -24.25 8.50
#